data_bfe3581b0f6b0ec8cbc8be147f39cb24
#
_entry.id   bfe3581b0f6b0ec8cbc8be147f39cb24
#
_cell.length_a   1.000
_cell.length_b   1.000
_cell.length_c   1.000
_cell.angle_alpha   90.00
_cell.angle_beta   90.00
_cell.angle_gamma   90.00
#
_symmetry.space_group_name_H-M   'P 1'
#
loop_
_entity.id
_entity.type
_entity.pdbx_description
1 polymer ?
#
loop_
_entity_poly.entity_id
_entity_poly.type
_entity_poly.pdbx_seq_one_letter_code
_entity_poly.pdbx_strand_id
1 'polypeptide(L)'
;MITRFPRRLALFTLALMFLLDAISAQRWTPEDDFNHIKTFVGVLNKTVTELSKIKPINKDNNEYFTNKQYDEIEALYFRYTLCTRSLVDIVNAYKDFSNQSKYKKNNVQAFILGYCATLTIYKYSAELILYTANNQLLIDKLNEEYPRTEIKGGGLDYIISNITNPDYLNSLDIAHEFYQRQINENKNLYDTSEFSSIMTELIKITTELSYGYDIHKKTILDQYTILPLEAADIMQVTTIEETVNEMIDAAGSQLKAIQEFLFTLTADVRMPLIDGIKFSRRQKKMVKRSLKPGDIILTFSSGYLSNIFLPGYFKHVLTYTGIQNKKKNEYLRDIRMKPSQEKLIKPDHNIIEANSDGVRTTHIENYLNGYANRMIVFRPSLSDDDIQTIMSNLYSYLGMDYDFDFDLENGEKQTCTEIIYRSYNGIGNIKMDLKEIFGTTTLSGDHLLEYFMNDERTKLIFLAVENENRPTRAKILTDEDAILYLKQNAQN
;
A
#
# COMPACT_ATOMS: atom_id res chain seq x y z
N MET A 1 -42.10 -3.01 -41.40
CA MET A 1 -41.93 -3.93 -40.25
C MET A 1 -40.85 -3.34 -39.30
N ILE A 2 -41.31 -2.62 -38.30
CA ILE A 2 -40.41 -2.02 -37.31
C ILE A 2 -40.39 -3.00 -36.14
N THR A 3 -39.27 -3.71 -35.98
CA THR A 3 -39.04 -4.65 -34.87
C THR A 3 -38.90 -3.87 -33.58
N ARG A 4 -39.84 -4.05 -32.67
CA ARG A 4 -39.79 -3.55 -31.29
C ARG A 4 -38.68 -4.28 -30.55
N PHE A 5 -37.59 -3.57 -30.27
CA PHE A 5 -36.59 -4.01 -29.29
C PHE A 5 -37.27 -4.13 -27.91
N PRO A 6 -37.11 -5.24 -27.22
CA PRO A 6 -37.80 -5.46 -25.93
C PRO A 6 -37.20 -4.54 -24.86
N ARG A 7 -38.03 -3.63 -24.34
CA ARG A 7 -37.71 -2.71 -23.22
C ARG A 7 -37.07 -3.40 -22.01
N ARG A 8 -37.23 -4.72 -21.85
CA ARG A 8 -36.62 -5.51 -20.79
C ARG A 8 -35.11 -5.71 -20.96
N LEU A 9 -34.59 -5.68 -22.19
CA LEU A 9 -33.15 -5.82 -22.43
C LEU A 9 -32.41 -4.50 -22.12
N ALA A 10 -33.02 -3.36 -22.42
CA ALA A 10 -32.46 -2.04 -22.10
C ALA A 10 -32.40 -1.76 -20.58
N LEU A 11 -33.43 -2.21 -19.84
CA LEU A 11 -33.42 -2.13 -18.36
C LEU A 11 -32.41 -3.08 -17.74
N PHE A 12 -32.17 -4.25 -18.36
CA PHE A 12 -31.16 -5.19 -17.87
C PHE A 12 -29.74 -4.70 -18.15
N THR A 13 -29.50 -4.05 -19.29
CA THR A 13 -28.20 -3.43 -19.59
C THR A 13 -27.94 -2.19 -18.74
N LEU A 14 -28.96 -1.37 -18.45
CA LEU A 14 -28.82 -0.23 -17.52
C LEU A 14 -28.58 -0.69 -16.08
N ALA A 15 -29.31 -1.70 -15.60
CA ALA A 15 -29.09 -2.29 -14.29
C ALA A 15 -27.72 -3.00 -14.18
N LEU A 16 -27.23 -3.58 -15.28
CA LEU A 16 -25.90 -4.18 -15.37
C LEU A 16 -24.79 -3.10 -15.39
N MET A 17 -25.02 -1.94 -16.02
CA MET A 17 -24.12 -0.79 -15.95
C MET A 17 -24.06 -0.19 -14.55
N PHE A 18 -25.20 0.02 -13.88
CA PHE A 18 -25.23 0.46 -12.47
C PHE A 18 -24.66 -0.58 -11.50
N LEU A 19 -24.77 -1.87 -11.79
CA LEU A 19 -24.11 -2.93 -11.03
C LEU A 19 -22.60 -3.02 -11.33
N LEU A 20 -22.15 -2.65 -12.53
CA LEU A 20 -20.74 -2.59 -12.89
C LEU A 20 -20.07 -1.35 -12.27
N ASP A 21 -20.76 -0.21 -12.16
CA ASP A 21 -20.28 0.97 -11.44
C ASP A 21 -20.28 0.76 -9.91
N ALA A 22 -21.17 -0.07 -9.36
CA ALA A 22 -21.17 -0.45 -7.93
C ALA A 22 -20.18 -1.57 -7.60
N ILE A 23 -19.58 -2.23 -8.60
CA ILE A 23 -18.49 -3.22 -8.47
C ILE A 23 -17.13 -2.57 -8.81
N SER A 24 -17.10 -1.30 -9.23
CA SER A 24 -15.87 -0.53 -9.23
C SER A 24 -15.32 -0.53 -7.80
N ALA A 25 -14.10 -1.01 -7.65
CA ALA A 25 -13.35 -1.14 -6.41
C ALA A 25 -13.78 -0.09 -5.38
N GLN A 26 -14.08 -0.52 -4.16
CA GLN A 26 -14.39 0.38 -3.05
C GLN A 26 -13.22 1.35 -2.94
N ARG A 27 -13.37 2.51 -3.58
CA ARG A 27 -12.37 3.56 -3.55
C ARG A 27 -12.35 4.08 -2.13
N TRP A 28 -11.16 4.26 -1.59
CA TRP A 28 -10.94 4.89 -0.31
C TRP A 28 -11.61 6.26 -0.26
N THR A 29 -12.10 6.63 0.90
CA THR A 29 -12.62 7.98 1.09
C THR A 29 -11.45 8.97 1.16
N PRO A 30 -11.67 10.27 0.95
CA PRO A 30 -10.64 11.28 1.20
C PRO A 30 -10.09 11.25 2.62
N GLU A 31 -10.89 10.83 3.60
CA GLU A 31 -10.48 10.65 4.99
C GLU A 31 -9.51 9.47 5.15
N ASP A 32 -9.79 8.34 4.49
CA ASP A 32 -8.90 7.19 4.47
C ASP A 32 -7.56 7.56 3.81
N ASP A 33 -7.60 8.19 2.62
CA ASP A 33 -6.41 8.62 1.89
C ASP A 33 -5.55 9.59 2.72
N PHE A 34 -6.20 10.51 3.44
CA PHE A 34 -5.50 11.43 4.33
C PHE A 34 -4.85 10.73 5.53
N ASN A 35 -5.55 9.80 6.16
CA ASN A 35 -5.00 8.99 7.25
C ASN A 35 -3.81 8.16 6.78
N HIS A 36 -3.86 7.66 5.54
CA HIS A 36 -2.71 7.00 4.92
C HIS A 36 -1.51 7.93 4.75
N ILE A 37 -1.72 9.15 4.24
CA ILE A 37 -0.63 10.14 4.12
C ILE A 37 0.00 10.38 5.49
N LYS A 38 -0.80 10.62 6.55
CA LYS A 38 -0.28 10.82 7.91
C LYS A 38 0.58 9.65 8.38
N THR A 39 0.10 8.46 8.15
CA THR A 39 0.83 7.23 8.47
C THR A 39 2.15 7.16 7.71
N PHE A 40 2.13 7.42 6.40
CA PHE A 40 3.35 7.39 5.58
C PHE A 40 4.36 8.46 5.98
N VAL A 41 3.92 9.64 6.36
CA VAL A 41 4.80 10.69 6.91
C VAL A 41 5.57 10.15 8.11
N GLY A 42 4.90 9.49 9.05
CA GLY A 42 5.55 8.87 10.22
C GLY A 42 6.53 7.76 9.85
N VAL A 43 6.08 6.83 8.99
CA VAL A 43 6.88 5.69 8.55
C VAL A 43 8.11 6.12 7.74
N LEU A 44 7.95 7.03 6.79
CA LEU A 44 9.05 7.52 5.96
C LEU A 44 10.07 8.28 6.80
N ASN A 45 9.61 9.12 7.74
CA ASN A 45 10.50 9.81 8.67
C ASN A 45 11.38 8.83 9.47
N LYS A 46 10.77 7.81 10.06
CA LYS A 46 11.49 6.75 10.79
C LYS A 46 12.46 6.02 9.85
N THR A 47 11.99 5.59 8.69
CA THR A 47 12.78 4.80 7.72
C THR A 47 14.01 5.55 7.24
N VAL A 48 13.85 6.81 6.81
CA VAL A 48 14.98 7.62 6.34
C VAL A 48 15.95 7.95 7.49
N THR A 49 15.41 8.21 8.68
CA THR A 49 16.23 8.42 9.88
C THR A 49 17.02 7.17 10.26
N GLU A 50 16.45 5.98 10.16
CA GLU A 50 17.14 4.71 10.43
C GLU A 50 18.22 4.44 9.40
N LEU A 51 17.93 4.61 8.11
CA LEU A 51 18.94 4.50 7.04
C LEU A 51 20.13 5.46 7.26
N SER A 52 19.90 6.68 7.71
CA SER A 52 20.95 7.67 7.97
C SER A 52 21.94 7.25 9.09
N LYS A 53 21.50 6.37 9.99
CA LYS A 53 22.32 5.87 11.11
C LYS A 53 23.20 4.69 10.72
N ILE A 54 22.92 4.00 9.61
CA ILE A 54 23.71 2.86 9.18
C ILE A 54 25.04 3.36 8.63
N LYS A 55 26.13 2.96 9.32
CA LYS A 55 27.49 3.31 8.95
C LYS A 55 28.25 2.04 8.60
N PRO A 56 29.05 2.05 7.52
CA PRO A 56 29.91 0.92 7.23
C PRO A 56 30.93 0.69 8.35
N ILE A 57 31.33 -0.56 8.51
CA ILE A 57 32.43 -0.93 9.41
C ILE A 57 33.73 -0.73 8.64
N ASN A 58 34.67 0.00 9.25
CA ASN A 58 36.01 0.16 8.71
C ASN A 58 36.96 -0.80 9.44
N LYS A 59 37.52 -1.75 8.69
CA LYS A 59 38.55 -2.69 9.22
C LYS A 59 39.66 -2.84 8.18
N ASP A 60 40.88 -2.63 8.63
CA ASP A 60 42.08 -2.77 7.79
C ASP A 60 42.04 -1.89 6.50
N ASN A 61 41.52 -0.66 6.60
CA ASN A 61 41.26 0.28 5.51
C ASN A 61 40.23 -0.20 4.47
N ASN A 62 39.45 -1.22 4.79
CA ASN A 62 38.30 -1.64 3.98
C ASN A 62 37.00 -1.31 4.69
N GLU A 63 36.11 -0.62 3.98
CA GLU A 63 34.78 -0.35 4.43
C GLU A 63 33.80 -1.42 3.91
N TYR A 64 32.92 -1.93 4.75
CA TYR A 64 31.91 -2.91 4.37
C TYR A 64 30.72 -2.85 5.33
N PHE A 65 29.60 -3.39 4.87
CA PHE A 65 28.44 -3.69 5.72
C PHE A 65 28.44 -5.16 6.12
N THR A 66 28.04 -5.47 7.33
CA THR A 66 27.76 -6.85 7.77
C THR A 66 26.50 -7.38 7.09
N ASN A 67 26.31 -8.70 7.05
CA ASN A 67 25.08 -9.31 6.55
C ASN A 67 23.83 -8.75 7.26
N LYS A 68 23.88 -8.53 8.58
CA LYS A 68 22.80 -7.91 9.34
C LYS A 68 22.47 -6.50 8.83
N GLN A 69 23.48 -5.68 8.53
CA GLN A 69 23.28 -4.34 7.98
C GLN A 69 22.74 -4.39 6.55
N TYR A 70 23.13 -5.38 5.75
CA TYR A 70 22.53 -5.59 4.42
C TYR A 70 21.05 -5.88 4.50
N ASP A 71 20.65 -6.83 5.35
CA ASP A 71 19.24 -7.15 5.56
C ASP A 71 18.46 -5.93 6.07
N GLU A 72 19.07 -5.13 6.94
CA GLU A 72 18.47 -3.90 7.47
C GLU A 72 18.30 -2.83 6.36
N ILE A 73 19.34 -2.61 5.53
CA ILE A 73 19.26 -1.67 4.39
C ILE A 73 18.17 -2.12 3.40
N GLU A 74 18.15 -3.40 3.01
CA GLU A 74 17.13 -3.95 2.11
C GLU A 74 15.73 -3.70 2.65
N ALA A 75 15.50 -4.01 3.94
CA ALA A 75 14.18 -3.85 4.55
C ALA A 75 13.75 -2.38 4.65
N LEU A 76 14.64 -1.48 5.06
CA LEU A 76 14.34 -0.06 5.15
C LEU A 76 14.09 0.55 3.77
N TYR A 77 14.90 0.17 2.77
CA TYR A 77 14.70 0.63 1.40
C TYR A 77 13.42 0.10 0.79
N PHE A 78 13.09 -1.16 1.03
CA PHE A 78 11.82 -1.74 0.63
C PHE A 78 10.63 -0.99 1.25
N ARG A 79 10.71 -0.68 2.56
CA ARG A 79 9.70 0.12 3.26
C ARG A 79 9.53 1.49 2.63
N TYR A 80 10.63 2.18 2.35
CA TYR A 80 10.62 3.46 1.64
C TYR A 80 9.91 3.36 0.28
N THR A 81 10.29 2.37 -0.52
CA THR A 81 9.74 2.17 -1.88
C THR A 81 8.23 1.90 -1.85
N LEU A 82 7.76 1.11 -0.88
CA LEU A 82 6.34 0.83 -0.75
C LEU A 82 5.53 2.04 -0.30
N CYS A 83 6.03 2.81 0.67
CA CYS A 83 5.38 4.04 1.10
C CYS A 83 5.25 5.05 -0.04
N THR A 84 6.33 5.30 -0.76
CA THR A 84 6.33 6.25 -1.89
C THR A 84 5.41 5.77 -3.01
N ARG A 85 5.37 4.48 -3.30
CA ARG A 85 4.45 3.89 -4.27
C ARG A 85 2.98 4.09 -3.87
N SER A 86 2.64 3.83 -2.61
CA SER A 86 1.27 4.04 -2.13
C SER A 86 0.86 5.51 -2.14
N LEU A 87 1.79 6.42 -1.88
CA LEU A 87 1.56 7.86 -2.06
C LEU A 87 1.30 8.22 -3.52
N VAL A 88 2.03 7.60 -4.47
CA VAL A 88 1.77 7.75 -5.92
C VAL A 88 0.36 7.29 -6.29
N ASP A 89 -0.15 6.21 -5.69
CA ASP A 89 -1.53 5.76 -5.92
C ASP A 89 -2.54 6.80 -5.42
N ILE A 90 -2.27 7.48 -4.31
CA ILE A 90 -3.08 8.60 -3.83
C ILE A 90 -3.01 9.78 -4.82
N VAL A 91 -1.82 10.17 -5.27
CA VAL A 91 -1.65 11.22 -6.30
C VAL A 91 -2.47 10.88 -7.54
N ASN A 92 -2.39 9.64 -8.03
CA ASN A 92 -3.17 9.13 -9.16
C ASN A 92 -4.69 9.21 -8.94
N ALA A 93 -5.13 8.97 -7.71
CA ALA A 93 -6.55 9.05 -7.36
C ALA A 93 -7.10 10.48 -7.51
N TYR A 94 -6.26 11.49 -7.27
CA TYR A 94 -6.66 12.90 -7.26
C TYR A 94 -6.14 13.73 -8.45
N LYS A 95 -5.37 13.14 -9.38
CA LYS A 95 -4.82 13.84 -10.55
C LYS A 95 -5.87 14.51 -11.43
N ASP A 96 -7.10 13.96 -11.49
CA ASP A 96 -8.22 14.52 -12.25
C ASP A 96 -9.03 15.57 -11.44
N PHE A 97 -8.41 16.24 -10.47
CA PHE A 97 -9.11 17.16 -9.57
C PHE A 97 -9.87 18.28 -10.29
N SER A 98 -9.44 18.66 -11.48
CA SER A 98 -10.12 19.66 -12.31
C SER A 98 -11.42 19.12 -12.98
N ASN A 99 -11.66 17.82 -12.92
CA ASN A 99 -12.86 17.22 -13.51
C ASN A 99 -14.09 17.53 -12.65
N GLN A 100 -14.87 18.53 -13.09
CA GLN A 100 -16.06 19.00 -12.38
C GLN A 100 -17.17 17.94 -12.27
N SER A 101 -17.21 16.95 -13.17
CA SER A 101 -18.16 15.83 -13.08
C SER A 101 -17.84 14.90 -11.91
N LYS A 102 -16.56 14.79 -11.54
CA LYS A 102 -16.07 13.91 -10.47
C LYS A 102 -16.04 14.59 -9.10
N TYR A 103 -15.54 15.83 -9.02
CA TYR A 103 -15.31 16.54 -7.76
C TYR A 103 -16.24 17.74 -7.52
N LYS A 104 -16.96 18.20 -8.54
CA LYS A 104 -17.90 19.33 -8.47
C LYS A 104 -17.29 20.57 -7.79
N LYS A 105 -17.74 20.85 -6.55
CA LYS A 105 -17.27 21.99 -5.74
C LYS A 105 -16.00 21.68 -4.92
N ASN A 106 -15.53 20.44 -4.92
CA ASN A 106 -14.46 19.95 -4.03
C ASN A 106 -13.10 19.82 -4.75
N ASN A 107 -12.94 20.44 -5.92
CA ASN A 107 -11.74 20.29 -6.74
C ASN A 107 -10.48 20.82 -6.06
N VAL A 108 -10.57 21.91 -5.29
CA VAL A 108 -9.42 22.49 -4.57
C VAL A 108 -8.99 21.55 -3.43
N GLN A 109 -9.95 20.98 -2.70
CA GLN A 109 -9.65 20.02 -1.62
C GLN A 109 -9.01 18.74 -2.18
N ALA A 110 -9.53 18.24 -3.30
CA ALA A 110 -8.94 17.10 -4.01
C ALA A 110 -7.50 17.40 -4.47
N PHE A 111 -7.26 18.61 -5.00
CA PHE A 111 -5.90 19.06 -5.31
C PHE A 111 -5.01 19.07 -4.06
N ILE A 112 -5.44 19.68 -2.95
CA ILE A 112 -4.63 19.78 -1.71
C ILE A 112 -4.25 18.38 -1.20
N LEU A 113 -5.15 17.41 -1.27
CA LEU A 113 -4.86 16.05 -0.85
C LEU A 113 -3.81 15.37 -1.75
N GLY A 114 -3.96 15.46 -3.07
CA GLY A 114 -2.96 14.97 -4.02
C GLY A 114 -1.61 15.68 -3.88
N TYR A 115 -1.63 17.00 -3.67
CA TYR A 115 -0.43 17.81 -3.46
C TYR A 115 0.28 17.47 -2.14
N CYS A 116 -0.45 17.22 -1.06
CA CYS A 116 0.11 16.75 0.21
C CYS A 116 0.87 15.42 0.04
N ALA A 117 0.29 14.47 -0.70
CA ALA A 117 0.95 13.21 -1.02
C ALA A 117 2.23 13.44 -1.84
N THR A 118 2.18 14.34 -2.84
CA THR A 118 3.34 14.71 -3.68
C THR A 118 4.47 15.33 -2.86
N LEU A 119 4.15 16.28 -2.00
CA LEU A 119 5.14 16.91 -1.11
C LEU A 119 5.76 15.91 -0.14
N THR A 120 4.98 14.93 0.32
CA THR A 120 5.49 13.86 1.18
C THR A 120 6.53 13.01 0.43
N ILE A 121 6.25 12.62 -0.82
CA ILE A 121 7.21 11.91 -1.68
C ILE A 121 8.47 12.75 -1.86
N TYR A 122 8.31 14.01 -2.26
CA TYR A 122 9.44 14.90 -2.52
C TYR A 122 10.35 15.06 -1.30
N LYS A 123 9.77 15.40 -0.15
CA LYS A 123 10.51 15.60 1.11
C LYS A 123 11.38 14.40 1.46
N TYR A 124 10.78 13.21 1.53
CA TYR A 124 11.50 12.02 1.99
C TYR A 124 12.44 11.45 0.95
N SER A 125 12.19 11.70 -0.34
CA SER A 125 13.17 11.43 -1.40
C SER A 125 14.39 12.35 -1.26
N ALA A 126 14.17 13.64 -1.05
CA ALA A 126 15.23 14.62 -0.82
C ALA A 126 16.07 14.28 0.42
N GLU A 127 15.41 13.98 1.54
CA GLU A 127 16.10 13.56 2.78
C GLU A 127 16.90 12.29 2.59
N LEU A 128 16.36 11.27 1.90
CA LEU A 128 17.08 10.04 1.59
C LEU A 128 18.37 10.34 0.83
N ILE A 129 18.29 11.14 -0.23
CA ILE A 129 19.45 11.53 -1.06
C ILE A 129 20.47 12.30 -0.21
N LEU A 130 20.03 13.29 0.56
CA LEU A 130 20.94 14.10 1.38
C LEU A 130 21.65 13.26 2.45
N TYR A 131 20.97 12.30 3.05
CA TYR A 131 21.58 11.41 4.06
C TYR A 131 22.55 10.40 3.45
N THR A 132 22.33 9.98 2.23
CA THR A 132 23.20 9.01 1.52
C THR A 132 24.40 9.68 0.83
N ALA A 133 24.35 10.95 0.53
CA ALA A 133 25.30 11.69 -0.31
C ALA A 133 26.79 11.52 0.03
N ASN A 134 27.12 11.28 1.30
CA ASN A 134 28.50 11.08 1.78
C ASN A 134 28.82 9.62 2.11
N ASN A 135 28.01 8.67 1.66
CA ASN A 135 28.19 7.25 1.93
C ASN A 135 28.09 6.43 0.65
N GLN A 136 29.20 6.33 -0.12
CA GLN A 136 29.23 5.64 -1.40
C GLN A 136 28.76 4.19 -1.32
N LEU A 137 29.16 3.47 -0.25
CA LEU A 137 28.71 2.09 -0.07
C LEU A 137 27.20 1.97 0.11
N LEU A 138 26.57 2.95 0.79
CA LEU A 138 25.11 2.97 0.93
C LEU A 138 24.43 3.36 -0.40
N ILE A 139 25.01 4.28 -1.18
CA ILE A 139 24.55 4.62 -2.52
C ILE A 139 24.56 3.37 -3.40
N ASP A 140 25.69 2.65 -3.40
CA ASP A 140 25.83 1.42 -4.19
C ASP A 140 24.78 0.38 -3.77
N LYS A 141 24.54 0.24 -2.46
CA LYS A 141 23.52 -0.67 -1.93
C LYS A 141 22.10 -0.29 -2.32
N LEU A 142 21.75 0.97 -2.27
CA LEU A 142 20.40 1.43 -2.67
C LEU A 142 20.19 1.37 -4.21
N ASN A 143 21.27 1.14 -4.96
CA ASN A 143 21.23 0.89 -6.42
C ASN A 143 21.33 -0.59 -6.76
N GLU A 144 21.52 -1.50 -5.81
CA GLU A 144 21.52 -2.94 -6.08
C GLU A 144 20.12 -3.47 -6.38
N GLU A 145 20.07 -4.61 -7.06
CA GLU A 145 18.85 -5.38 -7.22
C GLU A 145 18.60 -6.25 -5.97
N TYR A 146 17.38 -6.22 -5.46
CA TYR A 146 16.95 -7.03 -4.33
C TYR A 146 15.85 -8.01 -4.75
N PRO A 147 16.22 -9.23 -5.19
CA PRO A 147 15.25 -10.20 -5.73
C PRO A 147 14.19 -10.60 -4.71
N ARG A 148 14.54 -10.69 -3.40
CA ARG A 148 13.57 -11.06 -2.34
C ARG A 148 12.44 -10.04 -2.17
N THR A 149 12.72 -8.77 -2.44
CA THR A 149 11.77 -7.67 -2.31
C THR A 149 11.29 -7.13 -3.66
N GLU A 150 11.77 -7.74 -4.76
CA GLU A 150 11.43 -7.35 -6.14
C GLU A 150 11.83 -5.89 -6.48
N ILE A 151 12.83 -5.35 -5.77
CA ILE A 151 13.40 -4.04 -6.06
C ILE A 151 14.44 -4.22 -7.17
N LYS A 152 14.27 -3.47 -8.26
CA LYS A 152 15.21 -3.45 -9.39
C LYS A 152 16.42 -2.58 -9.07
N GLY A 153 17.57 -2.92 -9.68
CA GLY A 153 18.78 -2.10 -9.59
C GLY A 153 18.61 -0.69 -10.17
N GLY A 154 19.43 0.26 -9.71
CA GLY A 154 19.39 1.67 -10.11
C GLY A 154 18.29 2.49 -9.43
N GLY A 155 17.74 2.01 -8.31
CA GLY A 155 16.59 2.64 -7.67
C GLY A 155 16.88 4.01 -7.07
N LEU A 156 18.06 4.21 -6.44
CA LEU A 156 18.42 5.51 -5.91
C LEU A 156 18.71 6.52 -7.04
N ASP A 157 19.41 6.09 -8.10
CA ASP A 157 19.68 6.94 -9.27
C ASP A 157 18.37 7.39 -9.94
N TYR A 158 17.39 6.50 -10.01
CA TYR A 158 16.05 6.83 -10.48
C TYR A 158 15.37 7.90 -9.61
N ILE A 159 15.46 7.78 -8.26
CA ILE A 159 14.92 8.78 -7.34
C ILE A 159 15.62 10.13 -7.55
N ILE A 160 16.96 10.15 -7.66
CA ILE A 160 17.75 11.35 -7.91
C ILE A 160 17.32 12.01 -9.22
N SER A 161 17.26 11.25 -10.32
CA SER A 161 16.89 11.77 -11.63
C SER A 161 15.51 12.43 -11.63
N ASN A 162 14.56 11.86 -10.90
CA ASN A 162 13.19 12.40 -10.83
C ASN A 162 13.14 13.72 -10.04
N ILE A 163 13.70 13.76 -8.82
CA ILE A 163 13.55 14.95 -7.98
C ILE A 163 14.48 16.12 -8.39
N THR A 164 15.45 15.88 -9.28
CA THR A 164 16.30 16.90 -9.88
C THR A 164 15.86 17.29 -11.28
N ASN A 165 14.85 16.63 -11.83
CA ASN A 165 14.33 16.90 -13.17
C ASN A 165 13.74 18.32 -13.23
N PRO A 166 14.23 19.20 -14.14
CA PRO A 166 13.76 20.60 -14.21
C PRO A 166 12.26 20.73 -14.50
N ASP A 167 11.68 19.88 -15.37
CA ASP A 167 10.25 19.93 -15.71
C ASP A 167 9.40 19.52 -14.51
N TYR A 168 9.89 18.53 -13.74
CA TYR A 168 9.26 18.10 -12.51
C TYR A 168 9.25 19.22 -11.46
N LEU A 169 10.41 19.85 -11.25
CA LEU A 169 10.56 20.94 -10.28
C LEU A 169 9.71 22.16 -10.66
N ASN A 170 9.72 22.55 -11.94
CA ASN A 170 8.89 23.65 -12.44
C ASN A 170 7.39 23.38 -12.19
N SER A 171 6.94 22.19 -12.49
CA SER A 171 5.53 21.81 -12.25
C SER A 171 5.18 21.77 -10.75
N LEU A 172 6.12 21.37 -9.91
CA LEU A 172 5.93 21.39 -8.46
C LEU A 172 5.92 22.82 -7.91
N ASP A 173 6.72 23.74 -8.48
CA ASP A 173 6.67 25.17 -8.17
C ASP A 173 5.30 25.77 -8.50
N ILE A 174 4.76 25.47 -9.69
CA ILE A 174 3.41 25.91 -10.10
C ILE A 174 2.34 25.39 -9.11
N ALA A 175 2.45 24.11 -8.72
CA ALA A 175 1.53 23.52 -7.74
C ALA A 175 1.68 24.19 -6.36
N HIS A 176 2.90 24.54 -5.96
CA HIS A 176 3.19 25.25 -4.72
C HIS A 176 2.56 26.64 -4.69
N GLU A 177 2.75 27.43 -5.75
CA GLU A 177 2.15 28.75 -5.88
C GLU A 177 0.62 28.69 -5.91
N PHE A 178 0.05 27.72 -6.63
CA PHE A 178 -1.40 27.51 -6.64
C PHE A 178 -1.91 27.18 -5.23
N TYR A 179 -1.23 26.29 -4.49
CA TYR A 179 -1.58 25.96 -3.10
C TYR A 179 -1.58 27.20 -2.22
N GLN A 180 -0.50 28.00 -2.25
CA GLN A 180 -0.38 29.22 -1.45
C GLN A 180 -1.50 30.22 -1.75
N ARG A 181 -1.85 30.38 -3.01
CA ARG A 181 -2.98 31.23 -3.43
C ARG A 181 -4.30 30.74 -2.89
N GLN A 182 -4.56 29.42 -2.98
CA GLN A 182 -5.82 28.85 -2.50
C GLN A 182 -5.98 29.00 -0.99
N ILE A 183 -4.93 28.81 -0.21
CA ILE A 183 -4.97 29.00 1.25
C ILE A 183 -5.24 30.45 1.63
N ASN A 184 -4.65 31.41 0.92
CA ASN A 184 -4.79 32.83 1.22
C ASN A 184 -6.13 33.44 0.76
N GLU A 185 -6.67 32.99 -0.36
CA GLU A 185 -7.82 33.62 -1.01
C GLU A 185 -9.15 32.88 -0.80
N ASN A 186 -9.11 31.57 -0.52
CA ASN A 186 -10.32 30.75 -0.51
C ASN A 186 -10.87 30.51 0.89
N LYS A 187 -11.83 31.36 1.30
CA LYS A 187 -12.50 31.25 2.61
C LYS A 187 -13.43 30.03 2.75
N ASN A 188 -13.75 29.37 1.63
CA ASN A 188 -14.73 28.28 1.60
C ASN A 188 -14.10 26.88 1.59
N LEU A 189 -12.78 26.78 1.82
CA LEU A 189 -12.07 25.49 1.83
C LEU A 189 -12.65 24.47 2.83
N TYR A 190 -13.27 24.96 3.91
CA TYR A 190 -13.81 24.13 5.00
C TYR A 190 -15.30 23.79 4.81
N ASP A 191 -15.97 24.40 3.82
CA ASP A 191 -17.43 24.27 3.64
C ASP A 191 -17.78 23.18 2.62
N THR A 192 -17.27 21.95 2.84
CA THR A 192 -17.61 20.81 1.98
C THR A 192 -17.82 19.56 2.80
N SER A 193 -18.84 18.77 2.45
CA SER A 193 -19.25 17.58 3.21
C SER A 193 -18.24 16.44 3.16
N GLU A 194 -17.53 16.26 2.04
CA GLU A 194 -16.65 15.10 1.80
C GLU A 194 -15.26 15.25 2.42
N PHE A 195 -14.75 16.49 2.50
CA PHE A 195 -13.43 16.79 3.04
C PHE A 195 -13.47 17.54 4.38
N SER A 196 -14.66 17.88 4.89
CA SER A 196 -14.80 18.76 6.06
C SER A 196 -14.12 18.22 7.32
N SER A 197 -14.13 16.90 7.51
CA SER A 197 -13.51 16.24 8.67
C SER A 197 -11.99 16.35 8.69
N ILE A 198 -11.35 16.44 7.53
CA ILE A 198 -9.88 16.38 7.40
C ILE A 198 -9.22 17.72 7.09
N MET A 199 -9.98 18.73 6.59
CA MET A 199 -9.39 19.94 5.99
C MET A 199 -8.42 20.70 6.90
N THR A 200 -8.75 20.87 8.17
CA THR A 200 -7.90 21.61 9.12
C THR A 200 -6.53 20.95 9.27
N GLU A 201 -6.52 19.65 9.47
CA GLU A 201 -5.29 18.88 9.66
C GLU A 201 -4.53 18.70 8.34
N LEU A 202 -5.25 18.48 7.23
CA LEU A 202 -4.68 18.39 5.89
C LEU A 202 -3.93 19.69 5.51
N ILE A 203 -4.55 20.85 5.70
CA ILE A 203 -3.90 22.13 5.45
C ILE A 203 -2.68 22.31 6.34
N LYS A 204 -2.77 21.97 7.62
CA LYS A 204 -1.64 22.06 8.56
C LYS A 204 -0.45 21.24 8.06
N ILE A 205 -0.65 19.95 7.79
CA ILE A 205 0.42 19.05 7.33
C ILE A 205 0.96 19.50 5.98
N THR A 206 0.10 19.86 5.03
CA THR A 206 0.53 20.35 3.71
C THR A 206 1.36 21.63 3.82
N THR A 207 1.00 22.55 4.72
CA THR A 207 1.76 23.78 4.97
C THR A 207 3.13 23.48 5.58
N GLU A 208 3.22 22.55 6.52
CA GLU A 208 4.49 22.12 7.12
C GLU A 208 5.43 21.49 6.06
N LEU A 209 4.89 20.62 5.20
CA LEU A 209 5.62 20.01 4.09
C LEU A 209 6.07 21.05 3.05
N SER A 210 5.18 21.96 2.71
CA SER A 210 5.39 23.07 1.76
C SER A 210 6.52 24.00 2.22
N TYR A 211 6.57 24.34 3.51
CA TYR A 211 7.65 25.16 4.07
C TYR A 211 9.03 24.49 3.92
N GLY A 212 9.11 23.18 4.03
CA GLY A 212 10.34 22.42 3.83
C GLY A 212 10.77 22.29 2.36
N TYR A 213 9.84 22.45 1.41
CA TYR A 213 10.07 22.21 -0.01
C TYR A 213 11.20 23.11 -0.58
N ASP A 214 11.14 24.42 -0.39
CA ASP A 214 12.13 25.36 -0.91
C ASP A 214 13.54 25.10 -0.36
N ILE A 215 13.62 24.71 0.92
CA ILE A 215 14.90 24.37 1.58
C ILE A 215 15.49 23.12 0.96
N HIS A 216 14.71 22.07 0.83
CA HIS A 216 15.16 20.80 0.25
C HIS A 216 15.53 20.97 -1.23
N LYS A 217 14.70 21.68 -2.01
CA LYS A 217 14.96 21.96 -3.41
C LYS A 217 16.30 22.67 -3.60
N LYS A 218 16.53 23.75 -2.88
CA LYS A 218 17.79 24.48 -2.94
C LYS A 218 18.97 23.59 -2.58
N THR A 219 18.89 22.87 -1.47
CA THR A 219 19.98 22.00 -0.99
C THR A 219 20.31 20.89 -1.98
N ILE A 220 19.30 20.26 -2.57
CA ILE A 220 19.48 19.20 -3.57
C ILE A 220 20.11 19.76 -4.84
N LEU A 221 19.62 20.87 -5.37
CA LEU A 221 20.17 21.47 -6.57
C LEU A 221 21.62 21.95 -6.35
N ASP A 222 21.91 22.59 -5.21
CA ASP A 222 23.29 23.00 -4.88
C ASP A 222 24.24 21.80 -4.81
N GLN A 223 23.77 20.64 -4.37
CA GLN A 223 24.59 19.43 -4.21
C GLN A 223 24.77 18.65 -5.52
N TYR A 224 23.74 18.53 -6.36
CA TYR A 224 23.74 17.69 -7.55
C TYR A 224 23.97 18.46 -8.86
N THR A 225 23.83 19.78 -8.89
CA THR A 225 24.23 20.58 -10.06
C THR A 225 25.77 20.66 -10.24
N ILE A 226 26.54 20.21 -9.24
CA ILE A 226 28.02 20.17 -9.30
C ILE A 226 28.54 18.87 -9.99
N LEU A 227 27.72 17.85 -10.15
CA LEU A 227 28.09 16.68 -10.95
C LEU A 227 27.88 16.98 -12.44
N PRO A 228 28.90 16.90 -13.31
CA PRO A 228 28.70 17.09 -14.73
C PRO A 228 27.91 15.91 -15.27
N LEU A 229 26.59 16.05 -15.33
CA LEU A 229 25.82 15.36 -16.34
C LEU A 229 26.37 15.85 -17.68
N GLU A 230 26.99 14.95 -18.47
CA GLU A 230 27.42 15.25 -19.81
C GLU A 230 26.28 15.94 -20.53
N ALA A 231 26.57 17.17 -20.96
CA ALA A 231 25.62 18.13 -21.50
C ALA A 231 24.92 17.53 -22.73
N ALA A 232 23.71 17.03 -22.53
CA ALA A 232 22.73 16.93 -23.58
C ALA A 232 21.72 18.07 -23.38
N ASP A 233 21.95 19.14 -24.17
CA ASP A 233 21.00 20.19 -24.50
C ASP A 233 20.37 21.00 -23.36
N ILE A 234 21.19 21.81 -22.68
CA ILE A 234 20.68 23.04 -22.02
C ILE A 234 20.47 24.08 -23.15
N MET A 235 19.33 24.02 -23.78
CA MET A 235 18.82 25.12 -24.60
C MET A 235 17.39 25.44 -24.19
N GLN A 236 17.23 26.71 -23.75
CA GLN A 236 15.96 27.44 -23.49
C GLN A 236 15.45 27.50 -22.06
N VAL A 237 16.20 28.14 -21.18
CA VAL A 237 15.69 28.60 -19.87
C VAL A 237 15.00 29.98 -19.97
N THR A 238 15.16 30.74 -21.05
CA THR A 238 14.65 32.10 -21.21
C THR A 238 13.21 32.22 -21.72
N THR A 239 12.57 31.09 -22.12
CA THR A 239 11.17 31.12 -22.59
C THR A 239 10.17 30.71 -21.51
N ILE A 240 10.63 30.24 -20.36
CA ILE A 240 9.78 29.69 -19.31
C ILE A 240 9.14 30.78 -18.45
N GLU A 241 9.84 31.86 -18.14
CA GLU A 241 9.28 32.98 -17.36
C GLU A 241 8.15 33.73 -18.09
N GLU A 242 8.25 33.88 -19.41
CA GLU A 242 7.19 34.49 -20.22
C GLU A 242 5.97 33.56 -20.34
N THR A 243 6.19 32.26 -20.49
CA THR A 243 5.13 31.24 -20.56
C THR A 243 4.39 31.08 -19.22
N VAL A 244 5.09 31.17 -18.10
CA VAL A 244 4.50 31.10 -16.75
C VAL A 244 3.61 32.34 -16.48
N ASN A 245 4.01 33.52 -16.91
CA ASN A 245 3.21 34.74 -16.72
C ASN A 245 1.95 34.75 -17.60
N GLU A 246 2.00 34.21 -18.83
CA GLU A 246 0.83 34.04 -19.68
C GLU A 246 -0.11 32.94 -19.18
N MET A 247 0.41 31.91 -18.51
CA MET A 247 -0.40 30.84 -17.85
C MET A 247 -1.09 31.34 -16.58
N ILE A 248 -0.53 32.35 -15.90
CA ILE A 248 -1.09 32.92 -14.67
C ILE A 248 -2.40 33.67 -14.91
N ASP A 249 -2.61 34.25 -16.09
CA ASP A 249 -3.79 35.06 -16.43
C ASP A 249 -5.02 34.24 -16.88
N ALA A 250 -4.86 32.94 -17.12
CA ALA A 250 -5.97 32.06 -17.54
C ALA A 250 -6.23 30.96 -16.49
N ALA A 251 -7.13 31.21 -15.54
CA ALA A 251 -7.49 30.27 -14.46
C ALA A 251 -7.88 28.84 -14.92
N GLY A 252 -8.19 28.64 -16.20
CA GLY A 252 -8.46 27.34 -16.79
C GLY A 252 -7.23 26.59 -17.29
N SER A 253 -6.14 27.27 -17.66
CA SER A 253 -4.91 26.67 -18.18
C SER A 253 -3.95 26.21 -17.06
N GLN A 254 -3.98 26.86 -15.91
CA GLN A 254 -3.19 26.46 -14.73
C GLN A 254 -3.60 25.10 -14.17
N LEU A 255 -4.91 24.87 -14.07
CA LEU A 255 -5.45 23.59 -13.64
C LEU A 255 -5.00 22.46 -14.58
N LYS A 256 -4.90 22.74 -15.87
CA LYS A 256 -4.43 21.75 -16.85
C LYS A 256 -2.95 21.46 -16.75
N ALA A 257 -2.10 22.47 -16.53
CA ALA A 257 -0.66 22.29 -16.35
C ALA A 257 -0.33 21.52 -15.06
N ILE A 258 -1.02 21.81 -13.94
CA ILE A 258 -0.89 21.05 -12.68
C ILE A 258 -1.39 19.62 -12.87
N GLN A 259 -2.46 19.42 -13.64
CA GLN A 259 -2.99 18.11 -13.96
C GLN A 259 -2.03 17.30 -14.84
N GLU A 260 -1.45 17.91 -15.88
CA GLU A 260 -0.42 17.30 -16.73
C GLU A 260 0.83 16.95 -15.91
N PHE A 261 1.21 17.78 -14.96
CA PHE A 261 2.28 17.48 -14.01
C PHE A 261 1.98 16.25 -13.12
N LEU A 262 0.82 16.20 -12.49
CA LEU A 262 0.42 15.02 -11.72
C LEU A 262 0.33 13.78 -12.61
N PHE A 263 0.01 13.94 -13.90
CA PHE A 263 0.09 12.88 -14.90
C PHE A 263 1.53 12.45 -15.18
N THR A 264 2.47 13.38 -15.32
CA THR A 264 3.89 13.08 -15.58
C THR A 264 4.52 12.37 -14.39
N LEU A 265 4.27 12.85 -13.16
CA LEU A 265 4.66 12.20 -11.91
C LEU A 265 4.22 10.73 -11.82
N THR A 266 3.07 10.43 -12.38
CA THR A 266 2.46 9.10 -12.30
C THR A 266 2.72 8.25 -13.54
N ALA A 267 3.08 8.85 -14.68
CA ALA A 267 3.35 8.12 -15.92
C ALA A 267 4.71 7.40 -15.91
N ASP A 268 5.73 8.02 -15.31
CA ASP A 268 7.09 7.46 -15.26
C ASP A 268 7.29 6.53 -14.06
N VAL A 269 6.48 6.62 -13.01
CA VAL A 269 6.41 5.60 -11.93
C VAL A 269 5.53 4.43 -12.37
N ARG A 270 5.68 3.99 -13.60
CA ARG A 270 5.23 2.67 -14.04
C ARG A 270 6.17 1.58 -13.51
N MET A 271 6.15 1.37 -12.20
CA MET A 271 6.09 -0.03 -11.80
C MET A 271 4.70 -0.49 -12.23
N PRO A 272 4.56 -1.58 -12.98
CA PRO A 272 3.25 -2.03 -13.36
C PRO A 272 2.44 -2.19 -12.08
N LEU A 273 1.33 -1.45 -11.95
CA LEU A 273 0.21 -1.89 -11.16
C LEU A 273 -0.12 -3.25 -11.76
N ILE A 274 0.49 -4.29 -11.22
CA ILE A 274 0.12 -5.64 -11.58
C ILE A 274 -1.26 -5.76 -10.92
N ASP A 275 -2.30 -5.55 -11.73
CA ASP A 275 -3.63 -5.98 -11.38
C ASP A 275 -3.48 -7.36 -10.76
N GLY A 276 -3.86 -7.54 -9.49
CA GLY A 276 -3.72 -8.83 -8.86
C GLY A 276 -4.49 -9.91 -9.63
N ILE A 277 -4.28 -11.14 -9.30
CA ILE A 277 -4.86 -12.28 -10.02
C ILE A 277 -6.39 -12.29 -9.90
N LYS A 278 -7.07 -12.42 -11.02
CA LYS A 278 -8.54 -12.51 -11.10
C LYS A 278 -8.95 -13.96 -11.33
N PHE A 279 -9.77 -14.47 -10.44
CA PHE A 279 -10.29 -15.82 -10.52
C PHE A 279 -11.51 -15.89 -11.46
N SER A 280 -11.56 -16.91 -12.30
CA SER A 280 -12.75 -17.20 -13.12
C SER A 280 -13.95 -17.57 -12.22
N ARG A 281 -15.18 -17.47 -12.74
CA ARG A 281 -16.40 -17.86 -12.00
C ARG A 281 -16.33 -19.30 -11.45
N ARG A 282 -15.74 -20.23 -12.22
CA ARG A 282 -15.55 -21.63 -11.81
C ARG A 282 -14.57 -21.74 -10.65
N GLN A 283 -13.43 -21.04 -10.73
CA GLN A 283 -12.43 -21.01 -9.67
C GLN A 283 -12.98 -20.38 -8.39
N LYS A 284 -13.68 -19.24 -8.49
CA LYS A 284 -14.35 -18.62 -7.33
C LYS A 284 -15.30 -19.56 -6.60
N LYS A 285 -16.13 -20.29 -7.38
CA LYS A 285 -17.05 -21.27 -6.82
C LYS A 285 -16.30 -22.42 -6.13
N MET A 286 -15.18 -22.85 -6.70
CA MET A 286 -14.33 -23.90 -6.11
C MET A 286 -13.70 -23.39 -4.81
N VAL A 287 -13.04 -22.23 -4.82
CA VAL A 287 -12.41 -21.63 -3.63
C VAL A 287 -13.42 -21.47 -2.50
N LYS A 288 -14.56 -20.83 -2.77
CA LYS A 288 -15.60 -20.63 -1.74
C LYS A 288 -16.15 -21.93 -1.14
N ARG A 289 -16.11 -23.05 -1.88
CA ARG A 289 -16.53 -24.36 -1.37
C ARG A 289 -15.43 -25.05 -0.58
N SER A 290 -14.17 -24.76 -0.87
CA SER A 290 -13.03 -25.37 -0.18
C SER A 290 -12.72 -24.69 1.16
N LEU A 291 -13.03 -23.40 1.31
CA LEU A 291 -12.75 -22.65 2.54
C LEU A 291 -13.65 -23.07 3.71
N LYS A 292 -13.07 -23.16 4.89
CA LYS A 292 -13.73 -23.44 6.17
C LYS A 292 -13.31 -22.45 7.23
N PRO A 293 -14.17 -22.12 8.22
CA PRO A 293 -13.77 -21.32 9.36
C PRO A 293 -12.49 -21.85 10.01
N GLY A 294 -11.56 -20.96 10.34
CA GLY A 294 -10.23 -21.32 10.86
C GLY A 294 -9.16 -21.53 9.79
N ASP A 295 -9.50 -21.47 8.48
CA ASP A 295 -8.46 -21.45 7.43
C ASP A 295 -7.65 -20.18 7.51
N ILE A 296 -6.33 -20.33 7.42
CA ILE A 296 -5.37 -19.22 7.38
C ILE A 296 -5.00 -18.97 5.93
N ILE A 297 -5.07 -17.72 5.52
CA ILE A 297 -4.82 -17.32 4.15
C ILE A 297 -3.64 -16.33 4.16
N LEU A 298 -2.54 -16.71 3.54
CA LEU A 298 -1.42 -15.81 3.29
C LEU A 298 -1.58 -15.21 1.90
N THR A 299 -1.36 -13.90 1.77
CA THR A 299 -1.43 -13.20 0.49
C THR A 299 -0.22 -12.30 0.26
N PHE A 300 0.04 -12.05 -0.99
CA PHE A 300 0.85 -10.93 -1.43
C PHE A 300 0.02 -10.06 -2.37
N SER A 301 0.01 -8.78 -2.13
CA SER A 301 -0.72 -7.79 -2.92
C SER A 301 0.20 -6.60 -3.19
N SER A 302 0.50 -6.34 -4.46
CA SER A 302 1.30 -5.19 -4.83
C SER A 302 0.49 -3.91 -4.66
N GLY A 303 0.53 -3.24 -3.53
CA GLY A 303 -0.17 -1.97 -3.32
C GLY A 303 -0.87 -1.83 -1.96
N TYR A 304 -0.79 -2.83 -1.09
CA TYR A 304 -1.33 -2.73 0.26
C TYR A 304 -0.29 -2.27 1.28
N LEU A 305 -0.69 -1.40 2.18
CA LEU A 305 0.11 -0.89 3.31
C LEU A 305 0.69 -1.98 4.20
N SER A 306 -0.05 -3.07 4.39
CA SER A 306 0.41 -4.22 5.17
C SER A 306 1.64 -4.90 4.58
N ASN A 307 1.95 -4.67 3.29
CA ASN A 307 3.16 -5.17 2.65
C ASN A 307 4.43 -4.37 2.98
N ILE A 308 4.27 -3.23 3.68
CA ILE A 308 5.35 -2.26 3.88
C ILE A 308 6.39 -2.73 4.88
N PHE A 309 6.02 -3.62 5.79
CA PHE A 309 6.77 -3.75 7.03
C PHE A 309 7.64 -4.99 7.14
N LEU A 310 7.43 -5.99 6.28
CA LEU A 310 8.22 -7.22 6.33
C LEU A 310 8.63 -7.67 4.93
N PRO A 311 9.92 -7.95 4.68
CA PRO A 311 10.34 -8.62 3.46
C PRO A 311 9.73 -10.03 3.40
N GLY A 312 9.54 -10.59 2.22
CA GLY A 312 9.10 -11.96 2.08
C GLY A 312 8.17 -12.21 0.91
N TYR A 313 7.96 -13.50 0.62
CA TYR A 313 7.14 -13.97 -0.48
C TYR A 313 5.63 -13.77 -0.20
N PHE A 314 5.19 -13.91 1.07
CA PHE A 314 3.87 -13.53 1.55
C PHE A 314 3.99 -12.47 2.64
N LYS A 315 3.18 -11.42 2.53
CA LYS A 315 3.31 -10.22 3.39
C LYS A 315 2.07 -9.87 4.19
N HIS A 316 0.98 -10.52 3.89
CA HIS A 316 -0.28 -10.31 4.59
C HIS A 316 -0.94 -11.66 4.93
N VAL A 317 -1.56 -11.70 6.09
CA VAL A 317 -2.27 -12.86 6.56
C VAL A 317 -3.66 -12.51 7.06
N LEU A 318 -4.60 -13.38 6.79
CA LEU A 318 -6.00 -13.22 7.16
C LEU A 318 -6.62 -14.57 7.52
N THR A 319 -7.72 -14.54 8.26
CA THR A 319 -8.46 -15.75 8.66
C THR A 319 -9.82 -15.77 7.99
N TYR A 320 -10.15 -16.92 7.39
CA TYR A 320 -11.51 -17.16 6.93
C TYR A 320 -12.40 -17.53 8.11
N THR A 321 -13.45 -16.74 8.35
CA THR A 321 -14.36 -16.89 9.50
C THR A 321 -15.72 -17.45 9.12
N GLY A 322 -15.96 -17.67 7.81
CA GLY A 322 -17.27 -18.03 7.33
C GLY A 322 -18.25 -16.84 7.31
N ILE A 323 -19.52 -17.10 7.05
CA ILE A 323 -20.54 -16.05 6.91
C ILE A 323 -20.74 -15.31 8.22
N GLN A 324 -20.73 -13.97 8.19
CA GLN A 324 -20.92 -13.09 9.33
C GLN A 324 -22.40 -12.97 9.76
N ASN A 325 -23.04 -14.11 9.98
CA ASN A 325 -24.44 -14.18 10.37
C ASN A 325 -24.62 -15.15 11.53
N LYS A 326 -24.94 -14.62 12.72
CA LYS A 326 -25.11 -15.40 13.96
C LYS A 326 -26.10 -16.59 13.83
N LYS A 327 -27.07 -16.51 12.91
CA LYS A 327 -28.01 -17.62 12.68
C LYS A 327 -27.47 -18.74 11.81
N LYS A 328 -26.44 -18.45 10.97
CA LYS A 328 -25.89 -19.37 9.98
C LYS A 328 -24.46 -19.80 10.27
N ASN A 329 -23.76 -19.08 11.14
CA ASN A 329 -22.40 -19.37 11.57
C ASN A 329 -22.45 -19.79 13.05
N GLU A 330 -22.22 -21.05 13.31
CA GLU A 330 -22.26 -21.64 14.66
C GLU A 330 -21.20 -21.02 15.57
N TYR A 331 -19.99 -20.75 15.06
CA TYR A 331 -18.92 -20.15 15.84
C TYR A 331 -19.23 -18.71 16.24
N LEU A 332 -19.90 -17.95 15.38
CA LEU A 332 -20.26 -16.55 15.67
C LEU A 332 -21.40 -16.42 16.67
N ARG A 333 -22.24 -17.43 16.81
CA ARG A 333 -23.45 -17.44 17.64
C ARG A 333 -23.12 -17.14 19.11
N ASP A 334 -22.08 -17.79 19.60
CA ASP A 334 -21.75 -17.81 21.04
C ASP A 334 -20.67 -16.77 21.41
N ILE A 335 -20.18 -16.01 20.42
CA ILE A 335 -19.20 -14.94 20.68
C ILE A 335 -19.89 -13.72 21.28
N ARG A 336 -19.42 -13.33 22.47
CA ARG A 336 -19.82 -12.08 23.12
C ARG A 336 -18.99 -10.93 22.61
N MET A 337 -19.63 -9.97 21.96
CA MET A 337 -19.00 -8.78 21.40
C MET A 337 -19.53 -7.51 22.07
N LYS A 338 -18.70 -6.48 22.12
CA LYS A 338 -19.14 -5.14 22.51
C LYS A 338 -20.08 -4.57 21.43
N PRO A 339 -21.02 -3.68 21.75
CA PRO A 339 -21.90 -3.05 20.76
C PRO A 339 -21.14 -2.30 19.64
N SER A 340 -19.95 -1.77 19.93
CA SER A 340 -19.07 -1.15 18.94
C SER A 340 -18.54 -2.17 17.93
N GLN A 341 -18.17 -3.35 18.37
CA GLN A 341 -17.68 -4.44 17.52
C GLN A 341 -18.79 -5.03 16.64
N GLU A 342 -19.99 -5.18 17.18
CA GLU A 342 -21.14 -5.68 16.41
C GLU A 342 -21.48 -4.79 15.21
N LYS A 343 -21.25 -3.46 15.31
CA LYS A 343 -21.43 -2.50 14.21
C LYS A 343 -20.43 -2.68 13.07
N LEU A 344 -19.26 -3.26 13.36
CA LEU A 344 -18.20 -3.50 12.36
C LEU A 344 -18.42 -4.79 11.55
N ILE A 345 -19.40 -5.62 11.96
CA ILE A 345 -19.73 -6.87 11.29
C ILE A 345 -20.70 -6.60 10.15
N LYS A 346 -20.28 -6.95 8.93
CA LYS A 346 -21.14 -6.90 7.75
C LYS A 346 -21.56 -8.33 7.37
N PRO A 347 -22.88 -8.58 7.11
CA PRO A 347 -23.40 -9.95 6.93
C PRO A 347 -22.80 -10.76 5.78
N ASP A 348 -22.28 -10.08 4.75
CA ASP A 348 -21.64 -10.68 3.57
C ASP A 348 -20.13 -10.88 3.72
N HIS A 349 -19.52 -10.28 4.76
CA HIS A 349 -18.11 -10.50 5.04
C HIS A 349 -17.85 -11.92 5.57
N ASN A 350 -16.64 -12.41 5.38
CA ASN A 350 -16.25 -13.76 5.78
C ASN A 350 -14.76 -13.92 6.08
N ILE A 351 -14.07 -12.80 6.22
CA ILE A 351 -12.65 -12.70 6.59
C ILE A 351 -12.54 -11.78 7.80
N ILE A 352 -11.60 -12.06 8.70
CA ILE A 352 -11.03 -11.10 9.64
C ILE A 352 -9.56 -10.91 9.29
N GLU A 353 -9.14 -9.66 9.26
CA GLU A 353 -7.77 -9.23 8.98
C GLU A 353 -7.42 -7.96 9.74
N ALA A 354 -6.14 -7.72 10.00
CA ALA A 354 -5.62 -6.42 10.40
C ALA A 354 -4.91 -5.77 9.22
N ASN A 355 -5.33 -4.58 8.84
CA ASN A 355 -4.71 -3.76 7.81
C ASN A 355 -4.61 -2.31 8.30
N SER A 356 -4.19 -1.38 7.43
CA SER A 356 -4.00 0.03 7.80
C SER A 356 -5.18 0.68 8.54
N ASP A 357 -6.40 0.17 8.35
CA ASP A 357 -7.60 0.67 9.03
C ASP A 357 -7.88 -0.10 10.35
N GLY A 358 -6.93 -0.89 10.79
CA GLY A 358 -7.06 -1.73 11.99
C GLY A 358 -7.65 -3.11 11.72
N VAL A 359 -8.10 -3.75 12.79
CA VAL A 359 -8.70 -5.09 12.74
C VAL A 359 -10.15 -5.00 12.31
N ARG A 360 -10.47 -5.60 11.17
CA ARG A 360 -11.81 -5.51 10.57
C ARG A 360 -12.27 -6.78 9.88
N THR A 361 -13.56 -6.81 9.54
CA THR A 361 -14.12 -7.84 8.67
C THR A 361 -14.10 -7.40 7.22
N THR A 362 -13.75 -8.31 6.31
CA THR A 362 -13.74 -8.07 4.86
C THR A 362 -14.34 -9.26 4.09
N HIS A 363 -14.43 -9.13 2.76
CA HIS A 363 -15.00 -10.15 1.91
C HIS A 363 -13.93 -10.84 1.07
N ILE A 364 -13.88 -12.18 1.08
CA ILE A 364 -12.93 -12.97 0.26
C ILE A 364 -13.02 -12.64 -1.25
N GLU A 365 -14.19 -12.18 -1.73
CA GLU A 365 -14.34 -11.76 -3.12
C GLU A 365 -13.37 -10.65 -3.53
N ASN A 366 -12.94 -9.78 -2.63
CA ASN A 366 -11.97 -8.73 -2.91
C ASN A 366 -10.67 -9.37 -3.41
N TYR A 367 -10.17 -10.35 -2.68
CA TYR A 367 -8.97 -11.11 -3.02
C TYR A 367 -9.12 -11.92 -4.31
N LEU A 368 -10.32 -12.49 -4.56
CA LEU A 368 -10.61 -13.22 -5.78
C LEU A 368 -10.82 -12.33 -7.01
N ASN A 369 -10.94 -11.02 -6.83
CA ASN A 369 -11.13 -10.01 -7.89
C ASN A 369 -9.89 -9.17 -8.21
N GLY A 370 -8.73 -9.52 -7.68
CA GLY A 370 -7.48 -8.85 -8.03
C GLY A 370 -6.83 -8.05 -6.89
N TYR A 371 -7.25 -8.25 -5.64
CA TYR A 371 -6.54 -7.65 -4.49
C TYR A 371 -5.24 -8.35 -4.15
N ALA A 372 -5.04 -9.58 -4.60
CA ALA A 372 -3.82 -10.33 -4.36
C ALA A 372 -3.15 -10.74 -5.67
N ASN A 373 -1.82 -10.72 -5.72
CA ASN A 373 -1.02 -11.28 -6.81
C ASN A 373 -0.75 -12.77 -6.59
N ARG A 374 -0.72 -13.20 -5.34
CA ARG A 374 -0.63 -14.62 -4.94
C ARG A 374 -1.34 -14.85 -3.62
N MET A 375 -1.86 -16.07 -3.45
CA MET A 375 -2.64 -16.48 -2.28
C MET A 375 -2.38 -17.93 -1.98
N ILE A 376 -2.10 -18.28 -0.73
CA ILE A 376 -2.02 -19.65 -0.26
C ILE A 376 -2.96 -19.85 0.93
N VAL A 377 -3.57 -21.02 1.01
CA VAL A 377 -4.52 -21.35 2.07
C VAL A 377 -4.07 -22.59 2.82
N PHE A 378 -3.95 -22.43 4.13
CA PHE A 378 -3.64 -23.50 5.07
C PHE A 378 -4.82 -23.82 5.97
N ARG A 379 -4.99 -25.10 6.27
CA ARG A 379 -5.96 -25.61 7.25
C ARG A 379 -5.25 -26.42 8.30
N PRO A 380 -5.01 -25.86 9.49
CA PRO A 380 -4.56 -26.64 10.63
C PRO A 380 -5.62 -27.69 11.05
N SER A 381 -5.17 -28.83 11.57
CA SER A 381 -6.07 -29.85 12.11
C SER A 381 -6.51 -29.44 13.52
N LEU A 382 -7.68 -28.84 13.60
CA LEU A 382 -8.27 -28.28 14.83
C LEU A 382 -9.61 -28.92 15.12
N SER A 383 -9.95 -29.08 16.40
CA SER A 383 -11.28 -29.43 16.85
C SER A 383 -12.26 -28.25 16.70
N ASP A 384 -13.57 -28.51 16.77
CA ASP A 384 -14.58 -27.45 16.75
C ASP A 384 -14.42 -26.48 17.95
N ASP A 385 -14.03 -27.01 19.12
CA ASP A 385 -13.75 -26.19 20.32
C ASP A 385 -12.51 -25.30 20.12
N ASP A 386 -11.46 -25.81 19.47
CA ASP A 386 -10.28 -25.01 19.12
C ASP A 386 -10.68 -23.87 18.16
N ILE A 387 -11.46 -24.18 17.12
CA ILE A 387 -11.95 -23.18 16.16
C ILE A 387 -12.81 -22.13 16.87
N GLN A 388 -13.69 -22.56 17.78
CA GLN A 388 -14.51 -21.64 18.58
C GLN A 388 -13.65 -20.70 19.42
N THR A 389 -12.59 -21.22 20.03
CA THR A 389 -11.64 -20.40 20.82
C THR A 389 -10.90 -19.40 19.93
N ILE A 390 -10.38 -19.84 18.78
CA ILE A 390 -9.72 -18.97 17.80
C ILE A 390 -10.67 -17.87 17.33
N MET A 391 -11.91 -18.21 16.97
CA MET A 391 -12.90 -17.23 16.57
C MET A 391 -13.18 -16.21 17.68
N SER A 392 -13.32 -16.65 18.91
CA SER A 392 -13.51 -15.77 20.06
C SER A 392 -12.36 -14.78 20.24
N ASN A 393 -11.11 -15.27 20.07
CA ASN A 393 -9.93 -14.43 20.12
C ASN A 393 -9.89 -13.40 18.97
N LEU A 394 -10.10 -13.83 17.72
CA LEU A 394 -10.12 -12.96 16.54
C LEU A 394 -11.15 -11.82 16.69
N TYR A 395 -12.37 -12.15 17.09
CA TYR A 395 -13.41 -11.14 17.26
C TYR A 395 -13.16 -10.23 18.45
N SER A 396 -12.37 -10.64 19.45
CA SER A 396 -11.99 -9.76 20.57
C SER A 396 -11.12 -8.59 20.13
N TYR A 397 -10.33 -8.76 19.07
CA TYR A 397 -9.47 -7.71 18.49
C TYR A 397 -10.22 -6.81 17.50
N LEU A 398 -11.44 -7.13 17.10
CA LEU A 398 -12.20 -6.38 16.09
C LEU A 398 -12.37 -4.91 16.49
N GLY A 399 -11.90 -4.01 15.62
CA GLY A 399 -11.93 -2.55 15.82
C GLY A 399 -10.70 -2.00 16.57
N MET A 400 -9.68 -2.81 16.84
CA MET A 400 -8.39 -2.31 17.30
C MET A 400 -7.63 -1.66 16.14
N ASP A 401 -6.82 -0.64 16.45
CA ASP A 401 -5.97 0.04 15.49
C ASP A 401 -4.85 -0.86 14.97
N TYR A 402 -4.32 -0.54 13.80
CA TYR A 402 -3.17 -1.25 13.25
C TYR A 402 -1.88 -0.85 13.97
N ASP A 403 -1.03 -1.83 14.28
CA ASP A 403 0.28 -1.59 14.84
C ASP A 403 1.32 -1.34 13.75
N PHE A 404 1.68 -0.09 13.56
CA PHE A 404 2.73 0.32 12.64
C PHE A 404 4.15 0.24 13.24
N ASP A 405 4.25 0.07 14.55
CA ASP A 405 5.53 -0.07 15.26
C ASP A 405 6.01 -1.52 15.32
N PHE A 406 5.11 -2.48 15.02
CA PHE A 406 5.37 -3.93 15.07
C PHE A 406 5.86 -4.39 16.43
N ASP A 407 5.35 -3.74 17.49
CA ASP A 407 5.71 -4.03 18.86
C ASP A 407 4.70 -5.01 19.48
N LEU A 408 5.05 -6.28 19.48
CA LEU A 408 4.25 -7.33 20.10
C LEU A 408 3.96 -7.10 21.59
N GLU A 409 4.72 -6.24 22.27
CA GLU A 409 4.47 -5.89 23.67
C GLU A 409 3.27 -4.93 23.81
N ASN A 410 2.95 -4.19 22.75
CA ASN A 410 1.80 -3.28 22.72
C ASN A 410 0.51 -4.04 22.35
N GLY A 411 -0.28 -4.42 23.35
CA GLY A 411 -1.54 -5.14 23.13
C GLY A 411 -2.72 -4.27 22.65
N GLU A 412 -2.56 -2.95 22.53
CA GLU A 412 -3.63 -2.02 22.13
C GLU A 412 -3.79 -1.89 20.62
N LYS A 413 -2.76 -2.27 19.85
CA LYS A 413 -2.73 -2.28 18.40
C LYS A 413 -2.38 -3.69 17.90
N GLN A 414 -2.69 -4.00 16.64
CA GLN A 414 -2.45 -5.32 16.08
C GLN A 414 -1.97 -5.26 14.64
N THR A 415 -0.89 -6.01 14.31
CA THR A 415 -0.53 -6.32 12.92
C THR A 415 -1.31 -7.53 12.41
N CYS A 416 -1.23 -7.79 11.10
CA CYS A 416 -1.88 -8.97 10.52
C CYS A 416 -1.29 -10.29 11.06
N THR A 417 0.00 -10.36 11.32
CA THR A 417 0.66 -11.55 11.87
C THR A 417 0.45 -11.69 13.38
N GLU A 418 0.37 -10.58 14.12
CA GLU A 418 0.07 -10.60 15.55
C GLU A 418 -1.33 -11.13 15.85
N ILE A 419 -2.33 -10.70 15.08
CA ILE A 419 -3.69 -11.22 15.27
C ILE A 419 -3.75 -12.74 15.06
N ILE A 420 -2.94 -13.29 14.13
CA ILE A 420 -2.82 -14.74 13.94
C ILE A 420 -2.07 -15.36 15.12
N TYR A 421 -0.93 -14.83 15.49
CA TYR A 421 -0.18 -15.33 16.63
C TYR A 421 -1.05 -15.39 17.89
N ARG A 422 -1.63 -14.25 18.27
CA ARG A 422 -2.45 -14.13 19.49
C ARG A 422 -3.72 -14.98 19.46
N SER A 423 -4.25 -15.26 18.27
CA SER A 423 -5.50 -16.03 18.16
C SER A 423 -5.27 -17.54 18.05
N TYR A 424 -4.15 -17.98 17.48
CA TYR A 424 -3.90 -19.39 17.18
C TYR A 424 -2.83 -20.02 18.08
N ASN A 425 -1.83 -19.26 18.55
CA ASN A 425 -0.71 -19.81 19.30
C ASN A 425 -1.18 -20.38 20.64
N GLY A 426 -0.80 -21.63 20.92
CA GLY A 426 -1.21 -22.36 22.11
C GLY A 426 -2.58 -23.04 22.00
N ILE A 427 -3.29 -22.92 20.86
CA ILE A 427 -4.57 -23.58 20.63
C ILE A 427 -4.35 -24.90 19.88
N GLY A 428 -4.98 -25.97 20.35
CA GLY A 428 -4.72 -27.32 19.83
C GLY A 428 -3.24 -27.65 19.95
N ASN A 429 -2.59 -27.91 18.82
CA ASN A 429 -1.16 -28.19 18.78
C ASN A 429 -0.34 -27.11 18.08
N ILE A 430 -0.91 -25.91 17.87
CA ILE A 430 -0.22 -24.81 17.19
C ILE A 430 0.73 -24.15 18.18
N LYS A 431 2.02 -24.16 17.85
CA LYS A 431 3.08 -23.47 18.60
C LYS A 431 3.97 -22.73 17.62
N MET A 432 3.80 -21.42 17.55
CA MET A 432 4.56 -20.55 16.69
C MET A 432 5.67 -19.87 17.51
N ASP A 433 6.90 -19.94 17.03
CA ASP A 433 8.03 -19.25 17.66
C ASP A 433 8.17 -17.85 17.05
N LEU A 434 8.27 -16.86 17.93
CA LEU A 434 8.58 -15.50 17.52
C LEU A 434 10.07 -15.41 17.14
N LYS A 435 10.37 -14.56 16.17
CA LYS A 435 11.74 -14.33 15.72
C LYS A 435 12.10 -12.86 15.89
N GLU A 436 13.36 -12.59 16.15
CA GLU A 436 13.87 -11.22 16.15
C GLU A 436 14.10 -10.77 14.70
N ILE A 437 13.39 -9.73 14.27
CA ILE A 437 13.53 -9.10 12.96
C ILE A 437 13.77 -7.62 13.20
N PHE A 438 14.93 -7.12 12.76
CA PHE A 438 15.32 -5.70 12.92
C PHE A 438 15.30 -5.20 14.37
N GLY A 439 15.63 -6.07 15.33
CA GLY A 439 15.65 -5.71 16.76
C GLY A 439 14.27 -5.71 17.42
N THR A 440 13.24 -6.16 16.72
CA THR A 440 11.87 -6.31 17.26
C THR A 440 11.46 -7.78 17.21
N THR A 441 10.91 -8.28 18.30
CA THR A 441 10.37 -9.65 18.36
C THR A 441 9.04 -9.68 17.60
N THR A 442 9.01 -10.37 16.47
CA THR A 442 7.84 -10.38 15.58
C THR A 442 7.71 -11.68 14.79
N LEU A 443 6.66 -11.77 13.99
CA LEU A 443 6.37 -12.89 13.09
C LEU A 443 6.04 -12.35 11.70
N SER A 444 6.73 -12.86 10.67
CA SER A 444 6.44 -12.47 9.27
C SER A 444 5.49 -13.44 8.57
N GLY A 445 4.95 -13.03 7.43
CA GLY A 445 4.16 -13.91 6.57
C GLY A 445 4.96 -15.14 6.12
N ASP A 446 6.24 -15.01 5.86
CA ASP A 446 7.11 -16.14 5.46
C ASP A 446 7.43 -17.07 6.62
N HIS A 447 7.56 -16.56 7.85
CA HIS A 447 7.65 -17.44 9.02
C HIS A 447 6.38 -18.26 9.22
N LEU A 448 5.21 -17.67 8.97
CA LEU A 448 3.95 -18.42 8.97
C LEU A 448 3.89 -19.42 7.83
N LEU A 449 4.38 -19.07 6.63
CA LEU A 449 4.50 -20.01 5.51
C LEU A 449 5.38 -21.20 5.90
N GLU A 450 6.60 -20.94 6.41
CA GLU A 450 7.54 -21.97 6.86
C GLU A 450 6.92 -22.86 7.93
N TYR A 451 6.28 -22.25 8.93
CA TYR A 451 5.64 -22.97 10.02
C TYR A 451 4.56 -23.93 9.51
N PHE A 452 3.59 -23.44 8.71
CA PHE A 452 2.49 -24.24 8.23
C PHE A 452 2.88 -25.26 7.15
N MET A 453 3.94 -24.98 6.38
CA MET A 453 4.50 -25.95 5.43
C MET A 453 5.21 -27.12 6.13
N ASN A 454 5.81 -26.89 7.29
CA ASN A 454 6.53 -27.92 8.04
C ASN A 454 5.68 -28.65 9.09
N ASP A 455 4.46 -28.16 9.40
CA ASP A 455 3.56 -28.85 10.33
C ASP A 455 2.75 -29.94 9.60
N GLU A 456 3.07 -31.21 9.84
CA GLU A 456 2.41 -32.37 9.22
C GLU A 456 0.89 -32.44 9.47
N ARG A 457 0.38 -31.70 10.47
CA ARG A 457 -1.04 -31.62 10.81
C ARG A 457 -1.76 -30.49 10.08
N THR A 458 -1.02 -29.69 9.34
CA THR A 458 -1.58 -28.62 8.53
C THR A 458 -1.71 -29.04 7.08
N LYS A 459 -2.90 -28.91 6.53
CA LYS A 459 -3.18 -29.19 5.13
C LYS A 459 -3.05 -27.93 4.29
N LEU A 460 -2.22 -27.96 3.24
CA LEU A 460 -2.26 -26.99 2.17
C LEU A 460 -3.53 -27.24 1.32
N ILE A 461 -4.42 -26.24 1.24
CA ILE A 461 -5.69 -26.37 0.52
C ILE A 461 -5.51 -26.01 -0.96
N PHE A 462 -4.85 -24.89 -1.24
CA PHE A 462 -4.41 -24.49 -2.59
C PHE A 462 -3.41 -23.34 -2.52
N LEU A 463 -2.65 -23.18 -3.60
CA LEU A 463 -1.86 -22.01 -3.92
C LEU A 463 -2.40 -21.41 -5.21
N ALA A 464 -2.70 -20.11 -5.21
CA ALA A 464 -3.06 -19.36 -6.41
C ALA A 464 -1.95 -18.36 -6.74
N VAL A 465 -1.49 -18.39 -7.97
CA VAL A 465 -0.43 -17.53 -8.51
C VAL A 465 -0.82 -17.00 -9.87
N GLU A 466 -0.01 -16.12 -10.42
CA GLU A 466 -0.19 -15.64 -11.78
C GLU A 466 -0.09 -16.77 -12.81
N ASN A 467 -0.93 -16.69 -13.82
CA ASN A 467 -0.84 -17.60 -14.95
C ASN A 467 0.21 -17.09 -15.93
N GLU A 468 1.22 -17.90 -16.24
CA GLU A 468 2.35 -17.55 -17.12
C GLU A 468 1.91 -16.97 -18.47
N ASN A 469 0.83 -17.48 -19.05
CA ASN A 469 0.30 -17.03 -20.33
C ASN A 469 -0.71 -15.89 -20.21
N ARG A 470 -1.20 -15.59 -19.02
CA ARG A 470 -2.21 -14.55 -18.72
C ARG A 470 -2.00 -14.01 -17.30
N PRO A 471 -1.03 -13.10 -17.09
CA PRO A 471 -0.61 -12.66 -15.74
C PRO A 471 -1.73 -12.16 -14.83
N THR A 472 -2.77 -11.53 -15.38
CA THR A 472 -3.93 -11.09 -14.60
C THR A 472 -4.93 -12.20 -14.25
N ARG A 473 -4.64 -13.48 -14.56
CA ARG A 473 -5.50 -14.63 -14.29
C ARG A 473 -4.87 -15.57 -13.27
N ALA A 474 -5.68 -16.07 -12.35
CA ALA A 474 -5.23 -17.04 -11.38
C ALA A 474 -4.96 -18.41 -12.01
N LYS A 475 -3.77 -18.98 -11.72
CA LYS A 475 -3.44 -20.39 -11.84
C LYS A 475 -3.53 -20.99 -10.43
N ILE A 476 -4.37 -21.99 -10.24
CA ILE A 476 -4.54 -22.68 -8.95
C ILE A 476 -3.74 -23.96 -8.98
N LEU A 477 -2.89 -24.14 -7.99
CA LEU A 477 -2.03 -25.29 -7.75
C LEU A 477 -2.46 -25.95 -6.44
N THR A 478 -2.37 -27.29 -6.37
CA THR A 478 -2.68 -28.07 -5.18
C THR A 478 -1.58 -29.11 -4.96
N ASP A 479 -1.53 -29.65 -3.75
CA ASP A 479 -0.69 -30.76 -3.39
C ASP A 479 0.78 -30.60 -3.83
N GLU A 480 1.35 -31.57 -4.53
CA GLU A 480 2.76 -31.58 -4.95
C GLU A 480 3.12 -30.41 -5.89
N ASP A 481 2.21 -30.02 -6.77
CA ASP A 481 2.46 -28.89 -7.71
C ASP A 481 2.63 -27.57 -6.95
N ALA A 482 1.85 -27.35 -5.90
CA ALA A 482 1.98 -26.15 -5.07
C ALA A 482 3.29 -26.15 -4.27
N ILE A 483 3.67 -27.31 -3.72
CA ILE A 483 4.93 -27.46 -2.97
C ILE A 483 6.13 -27.24 -3.89
N LEU A 484 6.11 -27.84 -5.09
CA LEU A 484 7.19 -27.67 -6.08
C LEU A 484 7.34 -26.20 -6.50
N TYR A 485 6.21 -25.53 -6.76
CA TYR A 485 6.22 -24.11 -7.11
C TYR A 485 6.83 -23.24 -6.01
N LEU A 486 6.45 -23.48 -4.74
CA LEU A 486 7.00 -22.73 -3.59
C LEU A 486 8.49 -22.96 -3.43
N LYS A 487 8.98 -24.19 -3.57
CA LYS A 487 10.43 -24.50 -3.52
C LYS A 487 11.24 -23.76 -4.59
N GLN A 488 10.64 -23.52 -5.75
CA GLN A 488 11.32 -22.84 -6.85
C GLN A 488 11.26 -21.29 -6.74
N ASN A 489 10.26 -20.73 -6.05
CA ASN A 489 9.97 -19.31 -6.10
C ASN A 489 9.97 -18.61 -4.73
N ALA A 490 9.82 -19.33 -3.62
CA ALA A 490 9.76 -18.75 -2.28
C ALA A 490 11.05 -18.97 -1.44
N GLN A 491 12.01 -19.75 -1.94
CA GLN A 491 13.29 -20.03 -1.26
C GLN A 491 14.48 -19.26 -1.86
N ASN A 492 14.25 -18.46 -2.88
CA ASN A 492 15.22 -17.52 -3.45
C ASN A 492 14.87 -16.13 -2.89
#